data_921955c4612838ae99abe313d8f7763d
#
_entry.id   921955c4612838ae99abe313d8f7763d
#
_cell.length_a   1.000
_cell.length_b   1.000
_cell.length_c   1.000
_cell.angle_alpha   90.00
_cell.angle_beta   90.00
_cell.angle_gamma   90.00
#
_symmetry.space_group_name_H-M   'P 1'
#
loop_
_entity.id
_entity.type
_entity.pdbx_description
1 polymer ?
#
loop_
_entity_poly.entity_id
_entity_poly.type
_entity_poly.pdbx_seq_one_letter_code
_entity_poly.pdbx_strand_id
1 'polypeptide(L)'
;MYVGTRLKKLGVKAGMRLLLVDLDDPTFAAELDDEGVEVVTGAAAKPDMVILGVHSMADLRKIGRYKKRIPKNGTLWLVRPKGRDTPVSERDAMAAGLDSGLVDVKVVSFSDTHSALKYVYRLADR
;
A
#
# COMPACT_ATOMS: atom_id res chain seq x y z
N MET A 1 9.29 -8.57 17.56
CA MET A 1 9.13 -7.68 18.68
C MET A 1 8.15 -6.56 18.42
N TYR A 2 8.31 -5.84 17.35
CA TYR A 2 7.39 -4.76 16.97
C TYR A 2 6.51 -5.11 15.78
N VAL A 3 6.32 -6.40 15.60
CA VAL A 3 5.53 -6.95 14.48
C VAL A 3 4.16 -6.30 14.42
N GLY A 4 3.42 -6.32 15.54
CA GLY A 4 2.09 -5.74 15.60
C GLY A 4 2.05 -4.24 15.43
N THR A 5 3.18 -3.54 15.67
CA THR A 5 3.24 -2.09 15.53
C THR A 5 3.16 -1.66 14.06
N ARG A 6 3.92 -2.32 13.19
CA ARG A 6 3.88 -2.01 11.75
C ARG A 6 2.49 -2.32 11.17
N LEU A 7 1.97 -3.48 11.43
CA LEU A 7 0.64 -3.87 10.95
C LEU A 7 -0.44 -2.94 11.47
N LYS A 8 -0.34 -2.53 12.73
CA LYS A 8 -1.29 -1.60 13.33
C LYS A 8 -1.26 -0.25 12.63
N LYS A 9 -0.07 0.27 12.32
CA LYS A 9 0.07 1.55 11.59
C LYS A 9 -0.56 1.49 10.21
N LEU A 10 -0.47 0.33 9.56
CA LEU A 10 -1.03 0.13 8.22
C LEU A 10 -2.53 -0.17 8.26
N GLY A 11 -3.09 -0.44 9.44
CA GLY A 11 -4.49 -0.81 9.57
C GLY A 11 -4.76 -2.25 9.16
N VAL A 12 -3.74 -3.10 9.24
CA VAL A 12 -3.85 -4.52 8.87
C VAL A 12 -4.27 -5.33 10.08
N LYS A 13 -5.29 -6.15 9.91
CA LYS A 13 -5.87 -6.96 10.99
C LYS A 13 -6.01 -8.42 10.55
N ALA A 14 -6.06 -9.31 11.52
CA ALA A 14 -6.32 -10.73 11.29
C ALA A 14 -7.60 -10.91 10.47
N GLY A 15 -7.57 -11.84 9.55
CA GLY A 15 -8.72 -12.14 8.68
C GLY A 15 -8.85 -11.24 7.46
N MET A 16 -8.07 -10.18 7.36
CA MET A 16 -8.07 -9.33 6.17
C MET A 16 -7.40 -10.06 5.00
N ARG A 17 -7.77 -9.65 3.80
CA ARG A 17 -7.20 -10.16 2.55
C ARG A 17 -6.39 -9.05 1.90
N LEU A 18 -5.09 -9.29 1.75
CA LEU A 18 -4.16 -8.32 1.20
C LEU A 18 -3.59 -8.80 -0.14
N LEU A 19 -3.52 -7.86 -1.09
CA LEU A 19 -2.79 -8.08 -2.34
C LEU A 19 -1.50 -7.28 -2.26
N LEU A 20 -0.36 -7.98 -2.33
CA LEU A 20 0.97 -7.36 -2.35
C LEU A 20 1.45 -7.31 -3.79
N VAL A 21 1.88 -6.14 -4.24
CA VAL A 21 2.33 -5.93 -5.62
C VAL A 21 3.73 -5.33 -5.60
N ASP A 22 4.68 -6.04 -6.21
CA ASP A 22 6.07 -5.58 -6.33
C ASP A 22 6.69 -5.21 -4.99
N LEU A 23 6.30 -5.90 -3.96
CA LEU A 23 6.79 -5.70 -2.60
C LEU A 23 7.48 -6.97 -2.13
N ASP A 24 8.80 -6.91 -2.04
CA ASP A 24 9.61 -8.04 -1.61
C ASP A 24 10.22 -7.73 -0.25
N ASP A 25 9.53 -8.13 0.80
CA ASP A 25 9.97 -7.94 2.18
C ASP A 25 9.63 -9.18 2.99
N PRO A 26 10.58 -10.11 3.14
CA PRO A 26 10.32 -11.37 3.87
C PRO A 26 9.90 -11.15 5.32
N THR A 27 10.42 -10.12 5.97
CA THR A 27 10.04 -9.80 7.34
C THR A 27 8.56 -9.41 7.41
N PHE A 28 8.11 -8.60 6.47
CA PHE A 28 6.70 -8.20 6.40
C PHE A 28 5.80 -9.40 6.10
N ALA A 29 6.22 -10.26 5.19
CA ALA A 29 5.47 -11.47 4.88
C ALA A 29 5.30 -12.37 6.11
N ALA A 30 6.35 -12.49 6.91
CA ALA A 30 6.28 -13.27 8.15
C ALA A 30 5.33 -12.63 9.17
N GLU A 31 5.34 -11.30 9.27
CA GLU A 31 4.42 -10.58 10.15
C GLU A 31 2.96 -10.84 9.77
N LEU A 32 2.67 -10.81 8.47
CA LEU A 32 1.32 -11.08 7.98
C LEU A 32 0.87 -12.51 8.32
N ASP A 33 1.76 -13.47 8.14
CA ASP A 33 1.48 -14.86 8.44
C ASP A 33 1.18 -15.05 9.93
N ASP A 34 2.02 -14.46 10.79
CA ASP A 34 1.84 -14.54 12.24
C ASP A 34 0.53 -13.91 12.70
N GLU A 35 0.07 -12.87 12.02
CA GLU A 35 -1.16 -12.16 12.39
C GLU A 35 -2.42 -12.84 11.86
N GLY A 36 -2.29 -13.84 11.01
CA GLY A 36 -3.44 -14.49 10.41
C GLY A 36 -4.07 -13.70 9.27
N VAL A 37 -3.24 -12.98 8.51
CA VAL A 37 -3.68 -12.21 7.36
C VAL A 37 -3.55 -13.08 6.11
N GLU A 38 -4.58 -13.08 5.28
CA GLU A 38 -4.56 -13.82 4.03
C GLU A 38 -3.96 -12.98 2.92
N VAL A 39 -2.85 -13.44 2.33
CA VAL A 39 -2.27 -12.80 1.16
C VAL A 39 -2.88 -13.47 -0.07
N VAL A 40 -3.59 -12.68 -0.87
CA VAL A 40 -4.28 -13.18 -2.07
C VAL A 40 -3.48 -12.85 -3.32
N THR A 41 -3.68 -13.65 -4.36
CA THR A 41 -3.01 -13.46 -5.66
C THR A 41 -4.01 -13.70 -6.78
N GLY A 42 -3.64 -13.25 -7.98
CA GLY A 42 -4.43 -13.51 -9.18
C GLY A 42 -5.45 -12.43 -9.49
N ALA A 43 -5.89 -12.44 -10.73
CA ALA A 43 -6.78 -11.41 -11.27
C ALA A 43 -8.19 -11.45 -10.68
N ALA A 44 -8.62 -12.62 -10.22
CA ALA A 44 -9.96 -12.79 -9.65
C ALA A 44 -10.04 -12.47 -8.16
N ALA A 45 -8.89 -12.27 -7.50
CA ALA A 45 -8.86 -12.00 -6.07
C ALA A 45 -9.50 -10.65 -5.76
N LYS A 46 -10.22 -10.59 -4.63
CA LYS A 46 -10.89 -9.37 -4.17
C LYS A 46 -10.30 -8.98 -2.82
N PRO A 47 -9.19 -8.23 -2.81
CA PRO A 47 -8.55 -7.86 -1.56
C PRO A 47 -9.32 -6.74 -0.86
N ASP A 48 -9.13 -6.67 0.45
CA ASP A 48 -9.60 -5.54 1.26
C ASP A 48 -8.64 -4.37 1.15
N MET A 49 -7.36 -4.68 0.88
CA MET A 49 -6.29 -3.71 0.83
C MET A 49 -5.25 -4.16 -0.19
N VAL A 50 -4.69 -3.19 -0.93
CA VAL A 50 -3.55 -3.42 -1.81
C VAL A 50 -2.35 -2.68 -1.24
N ILE A 51 -1.20 -3.34 -1.19
CA ILE A 51 0.07 -2.70 -0.84
C ILE A 51 0.97 -2.79 -2.06
N LEU A 52 1.23 -1.64 -2.67
CA LEU A 52 1.94 -1.51 -3.94
C LEU A 52 3.34 -0.97 -3.71
N GLY A 53 4.35 -1.76 -4.08
CA GLY A 53 5.74 -1.29 -4.09
C GLY A 53 6.01 -0.46 -5.33
N VAL A 54 6.60 0.72 -5.16
CA VAL A 54 6.91 1.64 -6.24
C VAL A 54 8.39 1.99 -6.15
N HIS A 55 9.15 1.70 -7.22
CA HIS A 55 10.59 1.89 -7.27
C HIS A 55 11.02 2.79 -8.43
N SER A 56 10.07 3.27 -9.23
CA SER A 56 10.34 4.17 -10.35
C SER A 56 9.12 5.03 -10.63
N MET A 57 9.30 6.12 -11.36
CA MET A 57 8.19 6.97 -11.77
C MET A 57 7.19 6.19 -12.63
N ALA A 58 7.67 5.28 -13.45
CA ALA A 58 6.79 4.46 -14.28
C ALA A 58 5.85 3.58 -13.45
N ASP A 59 6.29 3.13 -12.27
CA ASP A 59 5.47 2.30 -11.39
C ASP A 59 4.24 3.05 -10.86
N LEU A 60 4.26 4.38 -10.84
CA LEU A 60 3.13 5.19 -10.38
C LEU A 60 1.87 4.96 -11.21
N ARG A 61 2.03 4.53 -12.45
CA ARG A 61 0.89 4.22 -13.33
C ARG A 61 0.05 3.06 -12.80
N LYS A 62 0.65 2.22 -11.98
CA LYS A 62 -0.04 1.05 -11.40
C LYS A 62 -1.13 1.45 -10.41
N ILE A 63 -1.05 2.65 -9.84
CA ILE A 63 -2.06 3.13 -8.87
C ILE A 63 -3.46 3.03 -9.48
N GLY A 64 -3.65 3.54 -10.69
CA GLY A 64 -4.96 3.51 -11.35
C GLY A 64 -5.48 2.10 -11.61
N ARG A 65 -4.56 1.17 -11.91
CA ARG A 65 -4.91 -0.23 -12.13
C ARG A 65 -5.38 -0.90 -10.84
N TYR A 66 -4.62 -0.73 -9.77
CA TYR A 66 -4.91 -1.42 -8.51
C TYR A 66 -5.98 -0.74 -7.67
N LYS A 67 -6.23 0.55 -7.91
CA LYS A 67 -7.38 1.24 -7.34
C LYS A 67 -8.68 0.46 -7.56
N LYS A 68 -8.83 -0.11 -8.74
CA LYS A 68 -10.05 -0.85 -9.12
C LYS A 68 -10.20 -2.18 -8.38
N ARG A 69 -9.12 -2.64 -7.75
CA ARG A 69 -9.12 -3.93 -7.04
C ARG A 69 -9.61 -3.81 -5.61
N ILE A 70 -9.62 -2.61 -5.02
CA ILE A 70 -10.07 -2.41 -3.65
C ILE A 70 -11.55 -1.98 -3.63
N PRO A 71 -12.27 -2.32 -2.55
CA PRO A 71 -13.65 -1.82 -2.39
C PRO A 71 -13.65 -0.32 -2.12
N LYS A 72 -14.80 0.32 -2.23
CA LYS A 72 -14.92 1.78 -2.07
C LYS A 72 -14.47 2.27 -0.69
N ASN A 73 -14.57 1.44 0.32
CA ASN A 73 -14.09 1.73 1.67
C ASN A 73 -12.71 1.11 1.93
N GLY A 74 -12.05 0.62 0.89
CA GLY A 74 -10.75 -0.02 1.03
C GLY A 74 -9.60 0.97 1.03
N THR A 75 -8.39 0.43 1.07
CA THR A 75 -7.15 1.20 1.15
C THR A 75 -6.15 0.69 0.15
N LEU A 76 -5.43 1.62 -0.49
CA LEU A 76 -4.24 1.31 -1.26
C LEU A 76 -3.05 1.99 -0.59
N TRP A 77 -2.08 1.20 -0.19
CA TRP A 77 -0.82 1.72 0.34
C TRP A 77 0.23 1.71 -0.76
N LEU A 78 0.98 2.80 -0.87
CA LEU A 78 2.12 2.89 -1.78
C LEU A 78 3.39 2.89 -0.92
N VAL A 79 4.26 1.91 -1.17
CA VAL A 79 5.53 1.77 -0.44
C VAL A 79 6.66 2.18 -1.39
N ARG A 80 7.44 3.17 -1.00
CA ARG A 80 8.53 3.71 -1.82
C ARG A 80 9.81 3.83 -1.01
N PRO A 81 10.98 3.79 -1.68
CA PRO A 81 12.26 4.02 -0.99
C PRO A 81 12.31 5.43 -0.40
N LYS A 82 12.86 5.53 0.81
CA LYS A 82 13.13 6.81 1.47
C LYS A 82 14.41 7.43 0.94
N GLY A 83 14.64 8.67 1.33
CA GLY A 83 15.93 9.31 1.15
C GLY A 83 15.90 10.43 0.12
N ARG A 84 17.02 11.13 0.10
CA ARG A 84 17.18 12.30 -0.73
C ARG A 84 17.24 11.97 -2.22
N ASP A 85 17.82 10.82 -2.53
CA ASP A 85 18.02 10.37 -3.92
C ASP A 85 16.97 9.34 -4.35
N THR A 86 15.82 9.35 -3.69
CA THR A 86 14.76 8.41 -4.04
C THR A 86 14.26 8.66 -5.47
N PRO A 87 14.01 7.61 -6.25
CA PRO A 87 13.47 7.77 -7.60
C PRO A 87 12.03 8.29 -7.62
N VAL A 88 11.32 8.15 -6.51
CA VAL A 88 9.93 8.63 -6.37
C VAL A 88 9.82 9.37 -5.05
N SER A 89 9.57 10.68 -5.11
CA SER A 89 9.40 11.48 -3.90
C SER A 89 7.99 11.32 -3.35
N GLU A 90 7.79 11.76 -2.11
CA GLU A 90 6.46 11.79 -1.52
C GLU A 90 5.51 12.68 -2.34
N ARG A 91 6.01 13.81 -2.83
CA ARG A 91 5.24 14.73 -3.67
C ARG A 91 4.79 14.04 -4.96
N ASP A 92 5.69 13.29 -5.61
CA ASP A 92 5.36 12.53 -6.82
C ASP A 92 4.25 11.52 -6.55
N ALA A 93 4.34 10.82 -5.43
CA ALA A 93 3.36 9.81 -5.04
C ALA A 93 2.00 10.45 -4.74
N MET A 94 1.99 11.59 -4.04
CA MET A 94 0.76 12.32 -3.74
C MET A 94 0.07 12.78 -5.01
N ALA A 95 0.83 13.35 -5.95
CA ALA A 95 0.29 13.81 -7.23
C ALA A 95 -0.30 12.66 -8.03
N ALA A 96 0.40 11.53 -8.09
CA ALA A 96 -0.07 10.36 -8.83
C ALA A 96 -1.37 9.80 -8.26
N GLY A 97 -1.51 9.80 -6.94
CA GLY A 97 -2.74 9.37 -6.28
C GLY A 97 -3.92 10.26 -6.65
N LEU A 98 -3.72 11.58 -6.59
CA LEU A 98 -4.75 12.54 -6.97
C LEU A 98 -5.15 12.39 -8.43
N ASP A 99 -4.16 12.22 -9.32
CA ASP A 99 -4.42 12.00 -10.75
C ASP A 99 -5.22 10.72 -10.99
N SER A 100 -5.07 9.75 -10.12
CA SER A 100 -5.79 8.47 -10.20
C SER A 100 -7.19 8.53 -9.55
N GLY A 101 -7.57 9.66 -8.99
CA GLY A 101 -8.87 9.82 -8.35
C GLY A 101 -8.92 9.39 -6.90
N LEU A 102 -7.77 9.24 -6.26
CA LEU A 102 -7.67 8.91 -4.85
C LEU A 102 -7.20 10.12 -4.05
N VAL A 103 -7.31 10.06 -2.74
CA VAL A 103 -6.74 11.06 -1.85
C VAL A 103 -5.80 10.39 -0.86
N ASP A 104 -4.69 11.06 -0.58
CA ASP A 104 -3.76 10.62 0.44
C ASP A 104 -4.24 11.07 1.81
N VAL A 105 -4.08 10.21 2.81
CA VAL A 105 -4.60 10.50 4.15
C VAL A 105 -3.53 10.45 5.23
N LYS A 106 -2.45 9.71 5.03
CA LYS A 106 -1.33 9.74 5.98
C LYS A 106 -0.10 9.05 5.40
N VAL A 107 1.03 9.34 6.03
CA VAL A 107 2.33 8.72 5.71
C VAL A 107 2.84 8.06 6.97
N VAL A 108 3.33 6.84 6.84
CA VAL A 108 3.97 6.13 7.96
C VAL A 108 5.29 5.53 7.48
N SER A 109 6.18 5.23 8.42
CA SER A 109 7.38 4.49 8.09
C SER A 109 7.02 3.02 7.89
N PHE A 110 7.38 2.46 6.75
CA PHE A 110 7.17 1.05 6.47
C PHE A 110 8.32 0.21 7.02
N SER A 111 9.54 0.69 6.82
CA SER A 111 10.76 0.05 7.28
C SER A 111 11.85 1.12 7.39
N ASP A 112 13.07 0.70 7.75
CA ASP A 112 14.20 1.63 7.80
C ASP A 112 14.48 2.27 6.45
N THR A 113 14.17 1.57 5.36
CA THR A 113 14.49 2.01 4.00
C THR A 113 13.29 2.49 3.20
N HIS A 114 12.07 2.23 3.65
CA HIS A 114 10.86 2.53 2.88
C HIS A 114 9.82 3.29 3.69
N SER A 115 9.08 4.12 2.98
CA SER A 115 7.95 4.90 3.51
C SER A 115 6.66 4.41 2.86
N ALA A 116 5.55 4.49 3.58
CA ALA A 116 4.24 4.09 3.06
C ALA A 116 3.28 5.27 3.08
N LEU A 117 2.59 5.48 1.97
CA LEU A 117 1.58 6.53 1.81
C LEU A 117 0.22 5.88 1.61
N LYS A 118 -0.75 6.29 2.42
CA LYS A 118 -2.10 5.71 2.40
C LYS A 118 -3.01 6.50 1.47
N TYR A 119 -3.65 5.79 0.54
CA TYR A 119 -4.68 6.37 -0.32
C TYR A 119 -6.03 5.74 -0.02
N VAL A 120 -7.07 6.55 -0.14
CA VAL A 120 -8.47 6.08 -0.06
C VAL A 120 -9.27 6.75 -1.17
N TYR A 121 -10.45 6.21 -1.48
CA TYR A 121 -11.37 6.87 -2.40
C TYR A 121 -11.85 8.18 -1.80
N ARG A 122 -12.09 9.17 -2.66
CA ARG A 122 -12.70 10.43 -2.23
C ARG A 122 -14.07 10.14 -1.63
N LEU A 123 -14.48 10.95 -0.67
CA LEU A 123 -15.80 10.77 -0.05
C LEU A 123 -16.92 10.73 -1.08
N ALA A 124 -16.85 11.59 -2.09
CA ALA A 124 -17.86 11.64 -3.15
C ALA A 124 -17.94 10.35 -3.99
N ASP A 125 -16.88 9.54 -3.97
CA ASP A 125 -16.77 8.33 -4.78
C ASP A 125 -17.04 7.04 -4.00
N ARG A 126 -17.33 7.16 -2.73
CA ARG A 126 -17.57 6.01 -1.87
C ARG A 126 -19.01 5.51 -1.89
#